data_2e22db6475304df916ad255b9e5779fd
#
_entry.id   2e22db6475304df916ad255b9e5779fd
#
_cell.length_a   1.000
_cell.length_b   1.000
_cell.length_c   1.000
_cell.angle_alpha   90.00
_cell.angle_beta   90.00
_cell.angle_gamma   90.00
#
_symmetry.space_group_name_H-M   'P 1'
#
loop_
_entity.id
_entity.type
_entity.pdbx_description
1 polymer ?
#
loop_
_entity_poly.entity_id
_entity_poly.type
_entity_poly.pdbx_seq_one_letter_code
_entity_poly.pdbx_strand_id
1 'polypeptide(L)'
;MRLRTLCVAIVATVGLSGCLGAGYGTGTSRTYIDPLSYQANEKGYAGIWDNYPMARRNVNTEILGNPFNMDKEVFALVAAQIMTDQQPGPKFYFQPKIWNRNIPGEAARPQYRFVMVFNPGVSVTGHELCAGAQVPTIPAYDKRIVIRTAFCRYNEYLTGATTERFDIDSVRDRDFTRAISNSLSMTFPTNQHIGGDQ
;
A
#
# COMPACT_ATOMS: atom_id res chain seq x y z
N MET A 1 49.64 -56.56 -31.78
CA MET A 1 48.61 -56.33 -30.75
C MET A 1 48.79 -54.95 -30.21
N ARG A 2 47.94 -53.94 -30.61
CA ARG A 2 48.02 -52.55 -30.16
C ARG A 2 46.76 -52.25 -29.35
N LEU A 3 46.97 -52.09 -28.06
CA LEU A 3 45.90 -51.68 -27.10
C LEU A 3 45.62 -50.18 -27.30
N ARG A 4 44.41 -49.82 -27.66
CA ARG A 4 43.93 -48.43 -27.74
C ARG A 4 43.28 -48.10 -26.42
N THR A 5 43.92 -47.21 -25.68
CA THR A 5 43.39 -46.64 -24.47
C THR A 5 42.28 -45.63 -24.82
N LEU A 6 41.07 -45.91 -24.40
CA LEU A 6 39.91 -45.01 -24.56
C LEU A 6 39.88 -44.08 -23.35
N CYS A 7 40.17 -42.80 -23.57
CA CYS A 7 39.93 -41.77 -22.56
C CYS A 7 38.45 -41.39 -22.57
N VAL A 8 37.74 -41.76 -21.51
CA VAL A 8 36.37 -41.29 -21.27
C VAL A 8 36.45 -39.93 -20.56
N ALA A 9 36.10 -38.87 -21.27
CA ALA A 9 35.94 -37.54 -20.69
C ALA A 9 34.58 -37.48 -19.99
N ILE A 10 34.61 -37.42 -18.66
CA ILE A 10 33.42 -37.14 -17.84
C ILE A 10 33.20 -35.64 -17.89
N VAL A 11 32.20 -35.22 -18.64
CA VAL A 11 31.70 -33.84 -18.61
C VAL A 11 30.80 -33.70 -17.37
N ALA A 12 31.32 -33.10 -16.33
CA ALA A 12 30.52 -32.71 -15.17
C ALA A 12 29.64 -31.53 -15.58
N THR A 13 28.37 -31.79 -15.90
CA THR A 13 27.33 -30.79 -16.05
C THR A 13 26.99 -30.30 -14.65
N VAL A 14 27.55 -29.13 -14.28
CA VAL A 14 27.10 -28.39 -13.13
C VAL A 14 25.69 -27.87 -13.46
N GLY A 15 24.68 -28.61 -12.99
CA GLY A 15 23.30 -28.20 -13.04
C GLY A 15 23.12 -26.93 -12.18
N LEU A 16 23.02 -25.76 -12.81
CA LEU A 16 22.42 -24.62 -12.20
C LEU A 16 20.94 -24.97 -11.93
N SER A 17 20.69 -25.53 -10.77
CA SER A 17 19.35 -25.63 -10.21
C SER A 17 18.87 -24.21 -9.90
N GLY A 18 18.44 -23.49 -10.93
CA GLY A 18 17.61 -22.31 -10.77
C GLY A 18 16.38 -22.74 -9.99
N CYS A 19 16.26 -22.30 -8.76
CA CYS A 19 15.02 -22.37 -7.99
C CYS A 19 13.93 -21.59 -8.72
N LEU A 20 13.36 -22.17 -9.75
CA LEU A 20 12.01 -21.87 -10.18
C LEU A 20 11.10 -22.53 -9.14
N GLY A 21 11.05 -21.94 -7.97
CA GLY A 21 10.03 -22.24 -7.00
C GLY A 21 8.70 -21.71 -7.52
N ALA A 22 8.04 -22.49 -8.37
CA ALA A 22 6.61 -22.42 -8.54
C ALA A 22 5.99 -22.98 -7.25
N GLY A 23 6.23 -22.27 -6.15
CA GLY A 23 5.52 -22.50 -4.91
C GLY A 23 4.12 -21.92 -5.07
N TYR A 24 3.15 -22.77 -5.30
CA TYR A 24 1.78 -22.57 -4.84
C TYR A 24 1.84 -22.59 -3.30
N GLY A 25 2.55 -21.64 -2.73
CA GLY A 25 2.66 -21.45 -1.29
C GLY A 25 1.95 -20.16 -0.93
N THR A 26 1.21 -20.20 0.12
CA THR A 26 0.66 -19.04 0.84
C THR A 26 1.64 -17.87 0.72
N GLY A 27 1.30 -16.91 -0.14
CA GLY A 27 2.17 -15.79 -0.43
C GLY A 27 2.47 -15.03 0.86
N THR A 28 3.74 -14.71 1.08
CA THR A 28 4.12 -13.94 2.27
C THR A 28 3.59 -12.51 2.13
N SER A 29 2.70 -12.12 3.03
CA SER A 29 2.21 -10.74 3.09
C SER A 29 3.38 -9.77 3.30
N ARG A 30 3.43 -8.71 2.50
CA ARG A 30 4.50 -7.70 2.54
C ARG A 30 3.91 -6.32 2.67
N THR A 31 4.56 -5.50 3.46
CA THR A 31 4.28 -4.06 3.50
C THR A 31 5.61 -3.33 3.54
N TYR A 32 5.78 -2.36 2.69
CA TYR A 32 7.00 -1.56 2.66
C TYR A 32 6.66 -0.09 2.42
N ILE A 33 7.46 0.77 3.03
CA ILE A 33 7.42 2.22 2.79
C ILE A 33 8.00 2.47 1.40
N ASP A 34 7.40 3.39 0.67
CA ASP A 34 7.99 3.86 -0.58
C ASP A 34 9.37 4.47 -0.31
N PRO A 35 10.45 4.02 -0.98
CA PRO A 35 11.80 4.57 -0.77
C PRO A 35 11.88 6.09 -0.90
N LEU A 36 11.04 6.68 -1.75
CA LEU A 36 10.97 8.14 -1.91
C LEU A 36 10.28 8.83 -0.72
N SER A 37 9.45 8.11 0.05
CA SER A 37 8.85 8.62 1.29
C SER A 37 9.88 8.85 2.38
N TYR A 38 10.93 8.03 2.42
CA TYR A 38 11.97 8.15 3.44
C TYR A 38 12.72 9.48 3.35
N GLN A 39 12.99 9.97 2.14
CA GLN A 39 13.61 11.27 1.92
C GLN A 39 12.69 12.46 2.26
N ALA A 40 11.39 12.30 2.05
CA ALA A 40 10.40 13.29 2.46
C ALA A 40 10.22 13.32 3.99
N ASN A 41 10.42 12.18 4.65
CA ASN A 41 10.26 12.02 6.09
C ASN A 41 11.30 12.79 6.90
N GLU A 42 12.55 12.89 6.46
CA GLU A 42 13.56 13.67 7.20
C GLU A 42 13.27 15.17 7.25
N LYS A 43 12.55 15.70 6.25
CA LYS A 43 12.28 17.15 6.13
C LYS A 43 10.83 17.56 6.40
N GLY A 44 9.88 16.64 6.33
CA GLY A 44 8.45 16.98 6.32
C GLY A 44 7.60 16.30 7.38
N TYR A 45 8.05 15.18 7.90
CA TYR A 45 7.20 14.33 8.75
C TYR A 45 6.97 14.93 10.14
N ALA A 46 8.01 15.44 10.77
CA ALA A 46 7.87 16.19 12.04
C ALA A 46 6.94 17.39 11.85
N GLY A 47 7.09 18.11 10.74
CA GLY A 47 6.22 19.24 10.41
C GLY A 47 4.74 18.88 10.14
N ILE A 48 4.45 17.66 9.69
CA ILE A 48 3.04 17.23 9.46
C ILE A 48 2.32 17.03 10.80
N TRP A 49 2.97 16.37 11.74
CA TRP A 49 2.39 16.10 13.06
C TRP A 49 2.39 17.33 13.96
N ASP A 50 3.45 18.15 13.92
CA ASP A 50 3.60 19.33 14.78
C ASP A 50 2.82 20.54 14.27
N ASN A 51 2.74 20.72 12.95
CA ASN A 51 2.07 21.86 12.33
C ASN A 51 0.66 21.58 11.78
N TYR A 52 0.27 20.31 11.73
CA TYR A 52 -1.06 19.90 11.31
C TYR A 52 -1.75 19.16 12.44
N PRO A 53 -2.56 19.85 13.24
CA PRO A 53 -3.39 19.17 14.22
C PRO A 53 -4.42 18.30 13.48
N MET A 54 -4.00 17.09 13.13
CA MET A 54 -4.81 16.10 12.41
C MET A 54 -5.94 15.56 13.28
N ALA A 55 -5.82 15.69 14.61
CA ALA A 55 -6.80 15.18 15.53
C ALA A 55 -8.19 15.75 15.21
N ARG A 56 -9.14 14.84 14.95
CA ARG A 56 -10.55 15.12 14.66
C ARG A 56 -10.82 15.86 13.36
N ARG A 57 -9.89 15.88 12.41
CA ARG A 57 -10.11 16.46 11.09
C ARG A 57 -10.56 15.45 10.06
N ASN A 58 -11.28 15.93 9.07
CA ASN A 58 -11.57 15.17 7.86
C ASN A 58 -10.39 15.25 6.89
N VAL A 59 -10.10 14.16 6.22
CA VAL A 59 -9.07 14.08 5.16
C VAL A 59 -9.76 13.73 3.84
N ASN A 60 -9.64 14.60 2.85
CA ASN A 60 -10.12 14.30 1.51
C ASN A 60 -9.45 13.02 1.00
N THR A 61 -10.27 12.03 0.67
CA THR A 61 -9.78 10.69 0.35
C THR A 61 -10.23 10.28 -1.04
N GLU A 62 -9.32 9.79 -1.81
CA GLU A 62 -9.56 9.21 -3.12
C GLU A 62 -9.31 7.71 -3.06
N ILE A 63 -10.35 6.91 -3.31
CA ILE A 63 -10.29 5.46 -3.29
C ILE A 63 -10.48 4.97 -4.71
N LEU A 64 -9.47 4.32 -5.26
CA LEU A 64 -9.42 3.80 -6.62
C LEU A 64 -9.37 2.27 -6.60
N GLY A 65 -10.08 1.65 -7.51
CA GLY A 65 -10.19 0.19 -7.59
C GLY A 65 -11.23 -0.40 -6.65
N ASN A 66 -11.68 -1.60 -7.01
CA ASN A 66 -12.66 -2.37 -6.28
C ASN A 66 -12.36 -3.86 -6.49
N PRO A 67 -11.52 -4.45 -5.66
CA PRO A 67 -11.03 -5.81 -5.86
C PRO A 67 -12.12 -6.88 -5.72
N PHE A 68 -13.24 -6.57 -5.06
CA PHE A 68 -14.30 -7.53 -4.77
C PHE A 68 -15.53 -7.40 -5.68
N ASN A 69 -15.44 -6.58 -6.72
CA ASN A 69 -16.53 -6.35 -7.66
C ASN A 69 -17.85 -5.91 -7.00
N MET A 70 -17.74 -5.16 -5.90
CA MET A 70 -18.87 -4.54 -5.21
C MET A 70 -19.35 -3.28 -5.96
N ASP A 71 -20.43 -2.68 -5.50
CA ASP A 71 -20.72 -1.30 -5.87
C ASP A 71 -19.59 -0.38 -5.45
N LYS A 72 -19.14 0.52 -6.33
CA LYS A 72 -17.95 1.36 -6.11
C LYS A 72 -18.12 2.31 -4.92
N GLU A 73 -19.32 2.86 -4.76
CA GLU A 73 -19.60 3.79 -3.67
C GLU A 73 -19.63 3.05 -2.34
N VAL A 74 -20.30 1.90 -2.31
CA VAL A 74 -20.34 1.04 -1.13
C VAL A 74 -18.94 0.58 -0.74
N PHE A 75 -18.12 0.14 -1.70
CA PHE A 75 -16.74 -0.25 -1.44
C PHE A 75 -15.93 0.90 -0.85
N ALA A 76 -16.01 2.09 -1.45
CA ALA A 76 -15.28 3.25 -0.98
C ALA A 76 -15.70 3.67 0.45
N LEU A 77 -16.98 3.57 0.78
CA LEU A 77 -17.49 3.84 2.13
C LEU A 77 -16.94 2.83 3.15
N VAL A 78 -16.99 1.55 2.82
CA VAL A 78 -16.47 0.48 3.68
C VAL A 78 -14.98 0.65 3.90
N ALA A 79 -14.21 0.88 2.84
CA ALA A 79 -12.77 1.10 2.95
C ALA A 79 -12.44 2.34 3.80
N ALA A 80 -13.14 3.46 3.60
CA ALA A 80 -12.97 4.67 4.39
C ALA A 80 -13.30 4.47 5.88
N GLN A 81 -14.33 3.70 6.20
CA GLN A 81 -14.68 3.36 7.57
C GLN A 81 -13.56 2.53 8.21
N ILE A 82 -13.08 1.49 7.53
CA ILE A 82 -11.97 0.68 8.03
C ILE A 82 -10.73 1.54 8.24
N MET A 83 -10.40 2.44 7.31
CA MET A 83 -9.27 3.36 7.46
C MET A 83 -9.41 4.22 8.72
N THR A 84 -10.58 4.80 8.96
CA THR A 84 -10.87 5.62 10.14
C THR A 84 -10.69 4.84 11.43
N ASP A 85 -11.15 3.60 11.48
CA ASP A 85 -11.08 2.75 12.66
C ASP A 85 -9.65 2.24 12.94
N GLN A 86 -8.87 2.01 11.87
CA GLN A 86 -7.54 1.39 11.95
C GLN A 86 -6.38 2.40 11.93
N GLN A 87 -6.65 3.68 11.79
CA GLN A 87 -5.60 4.68 11.71
C GLN A 87 -4.81 4.78 13.02
N PRO A 88 -3.47 4.69 12.96
CA PRO A 88 -2.62 4.87 14.13
C PRO A 88 -2.52 6.37 14.53
N GLY A 89 -2.35 6.61 15.82
CA GLY A 89 -2.15 7.97 16.35
C GLY A 89 -3.44 8.80 16.47
N PRO A 90 -3.36 10.13 16.37
CA PRO A 90 -4.51 11.02 16.50
C PRO A 90 -5.57 10.70 15.46
N LYS A 91 -6.81 10.48 15.87
CA LYS A 91 -7.91 10.11 14.98
C LYS A 91 -8.24 11.23 14.01
N PHE A 92 -8.31 10.90 12.74
CA PHE A 92 -8.92 11.69 11.69
C PHE A 92 -9.85 10.82 10.85
N TYR A 93 -10.72 11.44 10.07
CA TYR A 93 -11.74 10.74 9.32
C TYR A 93 -11.42 10.79 7.83
N PHE A 94 -11.36 9.64 7.20
CA PHE A 94 -11.17 9.55 5.76
C PHE A 94 -12.50 9.83 5.06
N GLN A 95 -12.54 10.92 4.29
CA GLN A 95 -13.73 11.35 3.58
C GLN A 95 -13.62 11.04 2.08
N PRO A 96 -14.27 9.99 1.57
CA PRO A 96 -14.30 9.73 0.13
C PRO A 96 -14.94 10.88 -0.64
N LYS A 97 -14.43 11.22 -1.81
CA LYS A 97 -14.96 12.28 -2.68
C LYS A 97 -16.46 12.13 -3.02
N ILE A 98 -16.95 10.89 -3.02
CA ILE A 98 -18.36 10.56 -3.29
C ILE A 98 -19.29 10.89 -2.11
N TRP A 99 -18.74 11.24 -0.97
CA TRP A 99 -19.51 11.44 0.25
C TRP A 99 -19.82 12.90 0.48
N ASN A 100 -21.04 13.30 0.17
CA ASN A 100 -21.55 14.64 0.44
C ASN A 100 -22.32 14.70 1.78
N ARG A 101 -21.79 14.05 2.82
CA ARG A 101 -22.42 14.04 4.16
C ARG A 101 -21.52 14.78 5.15
N ASN A 102 -22.18 15.39 6.13
CA ASN A 102 -21.50 15.94 7.30
C ASN A 102 -20.89 14.80 8.11
N ILE A 103 -19.59 14.60 7.98
CA ILE A 103 -18.83 13.67 8.82
C ILE A 103 -18.46 14.40 10.11
N PRO A 104 -18.49 13.70 11.27
CA PRO A 104 -17.97 14.27 12.51
C PRO A 104 -16.53 14.74 12.32
N GLY A 105 -16.20 15.90 12.85
CA GLY A 105 -14.86 16.46 12.80
C GLY A 105 -14.78 17.82 12.10
N GLU A 106 -13.61 18.42 12.12
CA GLU A 106 -13.35 19.67 11.42
C GLU A 106 -13.26 19.44 9.91
N ALA A 107 -13.65 20.44 9.13
CA ALA A 107 -13.58 20.38 7.67
C ALA A 107 -12.16 20.01 7.18
N ALA A 108 -12.11 19.19 6.15
CA ALA A 108 -10.84 18.82 5.51
C ALA A 108 -10.12 20.06 4.97
N ARG A 109 -8.82 20.13 5.18
CA ARG A 109 -8.01 21.16 4.54
C ARG A 109 -7.82 20.80 3.06
N PRO A 110 -8.19 21.68 2.11
CA PRO A 110 -8.22 21.36 0.69
C PRO A 110 -6.85 21.03 0.10
N GLN A 111 -5.77 21.52 0.73
CA GLN A 111 -4.41 21.25 0.30
C GLN A 111 -3.94 19.82 0.56
N TYR A 112 -4.59 19.11 1.50
CA TYR A 112 -4.22 17.73 1.82
C TYR A 112 -5.22 16.73 1.30
N ARG A 113 -4.72 15.64 0.72
CA ARG A 113 -5.53 14.50 0.32
C ARG A 113 -4.77 13.20 0.53
N PHE A 114 -5.54 12.16 0.76
CA PHE A 114 -5.06 10.79 0.82
C PHE A 114 -5.57 10.03 -0.39
N VAL A 115 -4.69 9.29 -1.04
CA VAL A 115 -5.04 8.43 -2.17
C VAL A 115 -4.75 6.99 -1.79
N MET A 116 -5.72 6.10 -1.99
CA MET A 116 -5.56 4.66 -1.82
C MET A 116 -6.03 3.95 -3.08
N VAL A 117 -5.14 3.18 -3.68
CA VAL A 117 -5.42 2.42 -4.89
C VAL A 117 -5.37 0.93 -4.56
N PHE A 118 -6.43 0.24 -4.88
CA PHE A 118 -6.52 -1.21 -4.79
C PHE A 118 -6.22 -1.85 -6.13
N ASN A 119 -5.31 -2.81 -6.14
CA ASN A 119 -4.90 -3.58 -7.31
C ASN A 119 -4.59 -2.70 -8.52
N PRO A 120 -3.59 -1.80 -8.45
CA PRO A 120 -3.17 -1.05 -9.62
C PRO A 120 -2.72 -2.03 -10.72
N GLY A 121 -3.27 -1.85 -11.92
CA GLY A 121 -2.94 -2.69 -13.09
C GLY A 121 -1.58 -2.36 -13.72
N VAL A 122 -0.96 -1.28 -13.27
CA VAL A 122 0.36 -0.83 -13.68
C VAL A 122 1.16 -0.37 -12.47
N SER A 123 2.48 -0.33 -12.58
CA SER A 123 3.31 0.32 -11.56
C SER A 123 3.01 1.81 -11.53
N VAL A 124 2.71 2.32 -10.35
CA VAL A 124 2.42 3.74 -10.12
C VAL A 124 3.17 4.22 -8.89
N THR A 125 3.79 5.37 -9.00
CA THR A 125 4.51 6.02 -7.90
C THR A 125 3.58 6.91 -7.06
N GLY A 126 3.98 7.22 -5.83
CA GLY A 126 3.25 8.18 -5.00
C GLY A 126 3.20 9.58 -5.63
N HIS A 127 4.25 9.99 -6.35
CA HIS A 127 4.28 11.25 -7.09
C HIS A 127 3.21 11.30 -8.18
N GLU A 128 3.08 10.24 -8.97
CA GLU A 128 2.05 10.15 -10.01
C GLU A 128 0.64 10.18 -9.41
N LEU A 129 0.42 9.49 -8.28
CA LEU A 129 -0.85 9.55 -7.57
C LEU A 129 -1.16 10.97 -7.09
N CYS A 130 -0.17 11.67 -6.55
CA CYS A 130 -0.33 13.05 -6.10
C CYS A 130 -0.50 14.03 -7.27
N ALA A 131 0.06 13.74 -8.43
CA ALA A 131 -0.17 14.49 -9.65
C ALA A 131 -1.56 14.23 -10.29
N GLY A 132 -2.33 13.27 -9.77
CA GLY A 132 -3.66 12.95 -10.27
C GLY A 132 -3.67 11.97 -11.45
N ALA A 133 -2.66 11.12 -11.54
CA ALA A 133 -2.58 10.11 -12.59
C ALA A 133 -3.83 9.21 -12.62
N GLN A 134 -4.30 8.93 -13.82
CA GLN A 134 -5.34 7.93 -14.05
C GLN A 134 -4.72 6.53 -13.92
N VAL A 135 -5.11 5.81 -12.89
CA VAL A 135 -4.55 4.48 -12.60
C VAL A 135 -5.57 3.41 -12.98
N PRO A 136 -5.29 2.59 -14.00
CA PRO A 136 -6.10 1.42 -14.26
C PRO A 136 -6.00 0.45 -13.08
N THR A 137 -7.15 -0.10 -12.68
CA THR A 137 -7.22 -1.07 -11.59
C THR A 137 -7.80 -2.37 -12.08
N ILE A 138 -7.37 -3.48 -11.49
CA ILE A 138 -7.82 -4.83 -11.84
C ILE A 138 -8.56 -5.48 -10.66
N PRO A 139 -9.50 -6.40 -10.91
CA PRO A 139 -10.10 -7.21 -9.86
C PRO A 139 -9.02 -8.00 -9.09
N ALA A 140 -9.37 -8.49 -7.91
CA ALA A 140 -8.50 -9.41 -7.19
C ALA A 140 -8.25 -10.67 -8.03
N TYR A 141 -6.99 -11.07 -8.14
CA TYR A 141 -6.56 -12.32 -8.77
C TYR A 141 -5.92 -13.20 -7.71
N ASP A 142 -6.31 -14.47 -7.67
CA ASP A 142 -5.85 -15.45 -6.67
C ASP A 142 -5.95 -14.93 -5.23
N LYS A 143 -7.04 -14.22 -4.91
CA LYS A 143 -7.28 -13.65 -3.58
C LYS A 143 -6.15 -12.70 -3.13
N ARG A 144 -5.32 -12.23 -4.07
CA ARG A 144 -4.25 -11.29 -3.82
C ARG A 144 -4.78 -9.87 -3.91
N ILE A 145 -4.45 -9.07 -2.91
CA ILE A 145 -4.72 -7.63 -2.89
C ILE A 145 -3.43 -6.86 -2.74
N VAL A 146 -3.25 -5.91 -3.62
CA VAL A 146 -2.19 -4.90 -3.55
C VAL A 146 -2.83 -3.56 -3.23
N ILE A 147 -2.35 -2.90 -2.20
CA ILE A 147 -2.78 -1.54 -1.82
C ILE A 147 -1.59 -0.61 -2.03
N ARG A 148 -1.78 0.44 -2.80
CA ARG A 148 -0.85 1.55 -2.93
C ARG A 148 -1.44 2.78 -2.28
N THR A 149 -0.69 3.47 -1.42
CA THR A 149 -1.14 4.69 -0.76
C THR A 149 -0.24 5.86 -1.11
N ALA A 150 -0.82 7.06 -1.08
CA ALA A 150 -0.08 8.31 -1.15
C ALA A 150 -0.80 9.37 -0.29
N PHE A 151 -0.05 10.09 0.53
CA PHE A 151 -0.51 11.28 1.19
C PHE A 151 0.12 12.49 0.52
N CYS A 152 -0.70 13.43 0.11
CA CYS A 152 -0.32 14.52 -0.77
C CYS A 152 -0.61 15.88 -0.12
N ARG A 153 0.27 16.86 -0.39
CA ARG A 153 -0.01 18.28 -0.19
C ARG A 153 -0.07 18.95 -1.56
N TYR A 154 -1.25 19.32 -2.02
CA TYR A 154 -1.51 19.67 -3.42
C TYR A 154 -1.08 18.51 -4.35
N ASN A 155 -0.11 18.74 -5.23
CA ASN A 155 0.48 17.71 -6.09
C ASN A 155 1.80 17.16 -5.56
N GLU A 156 2.26 17.63 -4.40
CA GLU A 156 3.48 17.17 -3.77
C GLU A 156 3.21 15.86 -3.02
N TYR A 157 4.03 14.87 -3.26
CA TYR A 157 4.02 13.60 -2.55
C TYR A 157 4.76 13.74 -1.22
N LEU A 158 4.10 13.44 -0.12
CA LEU A 158 4.68 13.52 1.21
C LEU A 158 5.12 12.15 1.71
N THR A 159 4.25 11.17 1.64
CA THR A 159 4.51 9.81 2.14
C THR A 159 3.54 8.82 1.52
N GLY A 160 3.87 7.54 1.56
CA GLY A 160 3.00 6.46 1.12
C GLY A 160 3.63 5.09 1.34
N ALA A 161 2.86 4.07 1.04
CA ALA A 161 3.25 2.69 1.25
C ALA A 161 2.67 1.79 0.18
N THR A 162 3.25 0.61 0.06
CA THR A 162 2.68 -0.50 -0.68
C THR A 162 2.51 -1.68 0.24
N THR A 163 1.31 -2.24 0.25
CA THR A 163 0.97 -3.47 0.99
C THR A 163 0.49 -4.51 0.02
N GLU A 164 1.00 -5.72 0.17
CA GLU A 164 0.56 -6.89 -0.57
C GLU A 164 0.12 -7.97 0.41
N ARG A 165 -1.08 -8.50 0.20
CA ARG A 165 -1.64 -9.58 0.99
C ARG A 165 -2.34 -10.59 0.13
N PHE A 166 -2.39 -11.81 0.64
CA PHE A 166 -2.98 -12.98 0.00
C PHE A 166 -4.11 -13.54 0.84
N ASP A 167 -4.87 -14.45 0.26
CA ASP A 167 -5.98 -15.18 0.91
C ASP A 167 -7.10 -14.27 1.41
N ILE A 168 -7.39 -13.18 0.67
CA ILE A 168 -8.45 -12.24 0.99
C ILE A 168 -9.64 -12.46 0.06
N ASP A 169 -10.76 -12.87 0.63
CA ASP A 169 -11.99 -13.19 -0.12
C ASP A 169 -13.02 -12.06 -0.14
N SER A 170 -12.99 -11.18 0.85
CA SER A 170 -14.03 -10.15 0.98
C SER A 170 -13.59 -8.95 1.84
N VAL A 171 -14.36 -7.87 1.81
CA VAL A 171 -14.18 -6.71 2.69
C VAL A 171 -14.37 -7.01 4.18
N ARG A 172 -15.01 -8.14 4.51
CA ARG A 172 -15.23 -8.59 5.89
C ARG A 172 -14.08 -9.43 6.42
N ASP A 173 -13.15 -9.77 5.55
CA ASP A 173 -12.00 -10.55 5.93
C ASP A 173 -11.10 -9.74 6.87
N ARG A 174 -10.64 -10.39 7.94
CA ARG A 174 -9.73 -9.76 8.89
C ARG A 174 -8.39 -9.37 8.23
N ASP A 175 -7.95 -10.13 7.23
CA ASP A 175 -6.72 -9.82 6.51
C ASP A 175 -6.88 -8.64 5.57
N PHE A 176 -8.10 -8.36 5.08
CA PHE A 176 -8.38 -7.09 4.38
C PHE A 176 -8.24 -5.89 5.33
N THR A 177 -8.84 -5.97 6.51
CA THR A 177 -8.68 -4.94 7.55
C THR A 177 -7.21 -4.74 7.93
N ARG A 178 -6.44 -5.82 8.10
CA ARG A 178 -5.01 -5.76 8.37
C ARG A 178 -4.20 -5.16 7.22
N ALA A 179 -4.56 -5.45 5.98
CA ALA A 179 -3.91 -4.85 4.81
C ALA A 179 -4.03 -3.32 4.84
N ILE A 180 -5.23 -2.81 5.10
CA ILE A 180 -5.49 -1.37 5.25
C ILE A 180 -4.73 -0.80 6.44
N SER A 181 -4.80 -1.45 7.62
CA SER A 181 -4.10 -1.03 8.83
C SER A 181 -2.59 -0.89 8.61
N ASN A 182 -1.97 -1.90 7.99
CA ASN A 182 -0.54 -1.87 7.69
C ASN A 182 -0.18 -0.76 6.70
N SER A 183 -1.00 -0.56 5.67
CA SER A 183 -0.81 0.54 4.71
C SER A 183 -0.83 1.91 5.41
N LEU A 184 -1.78 2.10 6.32
CA LEU A 184 -1.89 3.35 7.08
C LEU A 184 -0.73 3.54 8.05
N SER A 185 -0.33 2.49 8.77
CA SER A 185 0.79 2.56 9.73
C SER A 185 2.10 2.92 9.05
N MET A 186 2.31 2.48 7.80
CA MET A 186 3.49 2.83 7.03
C MET A 186 3.38 4.19 6.34
N THR A 187 2.16 4.62 5.99
CA THR A 187 1.94 5.95 5.42
C THR A 187 1.98 7.03 6.49
N PHE A 188 1.53 6.72 7.70
CA PHE A 188 1.49 7.61 8.86
C PHE A 188 2.25 6.98 10.05
N PRO A 189 3.57 6.78 9.97
CA PRO A 189 4.31 6.22 11.07
C PRO A 189 4.21 7.12 12.30
N THR A 190 3.95 6.55 13.44
CA THR A 190 4.05 7.25 14.72
C THR A 190 5.53 7.33 15.11
N ASN A 191 5.94 8.37 15.83
CA ASN A 191 7.33 8.60 16.28
C ASN A 191 7.96 7.41 17.04
N GLN A 192 7.16 6.41 17.43
CA GLN A 192 7.65 5.19 18.09
C GLN A 192 8.42 4.24 17.17
N HIS A 193 8.35 4.41 15.84
CA HIS A 193 9.06 3.55 14.89
C HIS A 193 10.35 4.17 14.34
N ILE A 194 10.68 5.42 14.68
CA ILE A 194 11.88 6.10 14.20
C ILE A 194 13.06 5.94 15.18
N GLY A 195 12.83 5.38 16.38
CA GLY A 195 13.79 5.30 17.47
C GLY A 195 14.39 3.91 17.74
N GLY A 196 14.43 3.02 16.79
CA GLY A 196 15.02 1.70 16.96
C GLY A 196 16.22 1.52 16.05
N ASP A 197 17.38 1.92 16.47
CA ASP A 197 18.74 1.41 16.32
C ASP A 197 19.74 2.56 16.32
N GLN A 198 20.22 2.89 17.51
CA GLN A 198 21.54 3.48 17.74
C GLN A 198 22.39 2.46 18.50
#